data_a0b03f04406f433006cfd12d3f3ca044
#
_entry.id   a0b03f04406f433006cfd12d3f3ca044
#
_cell.length_a   1.000
_cell.length_b   1.000
_cell.length_c   1.000
_cell.angle_alpha   90.00
_cell.angle_beta   90.00
_cell.angle_gamma   90.00
#
_symmetry.space_group_name_H-M   'P 1'
#
loop_
_entity.id
_entity.type
_entity.pdbx_description
1 polymer ?
#
loop_
_entity_poly.entity_id
_entity_poly.type
_entity_poly.pdbx_seq_one_letter_code
_entity_poly.pdbx_strand_id
1 'polypeptide(L)'
;MNDAIEEFMELFQGRTDAYGTWEGGSKKEPTNYSSFARHLYNEELIGIYPLRDDNTVKWGCSDIDINDIDLARNLQLALQIQNVPAFIEKTVKGFHVWVFASEWIPAAIMRRAFLSAHEAINLAAKEINPKQEEATNLGNYVRLPYPGAMVQEPETRYMLDNEDMPIAFGTFLAEALDNRVSTKQLRPLAEKHKPRGKATLENINVSTTVEEALNHCSRHIKAVWYGGPLQGQDRSNTLCMLVHRMYDYNVPINLAYVVLAD
;
A
#
# COMPACT_ATOMS: atom_id res chain seq x y z
N MET A 1 8.80 9.66 -31.60
CA MET A 1 9.39 9.59 -30.24
C MET A 1 8.27 10.06 -29.31
N ASN A 2 7.79 9.20 -28.45
CA ASN A 2 6.85 9.65 -27.43
C ASN A 2 7.58 10.63 -26.49
N ASP A 3 6.83 11.59 -25.98
CA ASP A 3 7.35 12.52 -24.98
C ASP A 3 7.50 11.77 -23.64
N ALA A 4 8.64 11.86 -22.97
CA ALA A 4 8.90 11.20 -21.68
C ALA A 4 7.88 11.61 -20.60
N ILE A 5 7.33 12.82 -20.69
CA ILE A 5 6.26 13.27 -19.78
C ILE A 5 4.96 12.53 -20.04
N GLU A 6 4.61 12.31 -21.33
CA GLU A 6 3.43 11.52 -21.71
C GLU A 6 3.56 10.06 -21.27
N GLU A 7 4.73 9.46 -21.46
CA GLU A 7 5.03 8.09 -21.01
C GLU A 7 4.94 7.96 -19.49
N PHE A 8 5.49 8.92 -18.74
CA PHE A 8 5.40 8.95 -17.28
C PHE A 8 3.95 9.14 -16.82
N MET A 9 3.21 10.04 -17.47
CA MET A 9 1.78 10.23 -17.20
C MET A 9 0.99 8.96 -17.50
N GLU A 10 1.28 8.23 -18.59
CA GLU A 10 0.62 6.95 -18.91
C GLU A 10 0.82 5.90 -17.82
N LEU A 11 2.04 5.80 -17.25
CA LEU A 11 2.34 4.85 -16.17
C LEU A 11 1.64 5.22 -14.86
N PHE A 12 1.66 6.50 -14.47
CA PHE A 12 1.22 6.96 -13.16
C PHE A 12 -0.16 7.61 -13.14
N GLN A 13 -0.92 7.55 -14.23
CA GLN A 13 -2.28 8.10 -14.24
C GLN A 13 -3.19 7.40 -13.22
N GLY A 14 -4.10 8.18 -12.65
CA GLY A 14 -5.11 7.74 -11.68
C GLY A 14 -6.36 8.62 -11.78
N ARG A 15 -6.82 9.17 -10.65
CA ARG A 15 -7.88 10.20 -10.66
C ARG A 15 -7.42 11.44 -11.43
N THR A 16 -8.37 12.05 -12.13
CA THR A 16 -8.08 13.22 -12.96
C THR A 16 -8.62 14.54 -12.39
N ASP A 17 -9.34 14.50 -11.28
CA ASP A 17 -10.05 15.64 -10.66
C ASP A 17 -9.34 16.18 -9.40
N ALA A 18 -8.31 15.49 -8.91
CA ALA A 18 -7.54 15.91 -7.74
C ALA A 18 -6.16 15.25 -7.70
N TYR A 19 -5.21 15.90 -7.04
CA TYR A 19 -3.90 15.34 -6.73
C TYR A 19 -3.44 15.71 -5.31
N GLY A 20 -2.53 14.94 -4.75
CA GLY A 20 -1.91 15.19 -3.46
C GLY A 20 -0.76 16.18 -3.57
N THR A 21 -0.57 17.04 -2.57
CA THR A 21 0.59 17.94 -2.47
C THR A 21 1.75 17.28 -1.73
N TRP A 22 2.97 17.80 -1.94
CA TRP A 22 4.15 17.21 -1.30
C TRP A 22 4.17 17.39 0.22
N GLU A 23 3.65 18.52 0.70
CA GLU A 23 3.58 18.86 2.12
C GLU A 23 2.46 18.12 2.86
N GLY A 24 1.59 17.45 2.14
CA GLY A 24 0.36 16.84 2.64
C GLY A 24 -0.88 17.65 2.26
N GLY A 25 -2.02 16.96 2.20
CA GLY A 25 -3.27 17.56 1.73
C GLY A 25 -3.56 17.25 0.26
N SER A 26 -4.58 17.87 -0.29
CA SER A 26 -5.04 17.66 -1.67
C SER A 26 -5.43 18.96 -2.36
N LYS A 27 -5.19 19.02 -3.66
CA LYS A 27 -5.75 20.04 -4.54
C LYS A 27 -6.84 19.43 -5.42
N LYS A 28 -7.98 20.07 -5.49
CA LYS A 28 -9.09 19.72 -6.39
C LYS A 28 -8.90 20.41 -7.74
N GLU A 29 -7.85 20.00 -8.43
CA GLU A 29 -7.46 20.50 -9.73
C GLU A 29 -7.20 19.31 -10.66
N PRO A 30 -7.40 19.47 -11.98
CA PRO A 30 -7.16 18.38 -12.93
C PRO A 30 -5.71 17.89 -12.92
N THR A 31 -5.52 16.58 -12.88
CA THR A 31 -4.24 15.97 -13.24
C THR A 31 -4.17 15.83 -14.76
N ASN A 32 -3.16 16.44 -15.36
CA ASN A 32 -2.95 16.49 -16.80
C ASN A 32 -1.45 16.60 -17.12
N TYR A 33 -1.11 16.68 -18.38
CA TYR A 33 0.28 16.86 -18.84
C TYR A 33 1.03 17.95 -18.05
N SER A 34 0.42 19.11 -17.83
CA SER A 34 1.06 20.20 -17.13
C SER A 34 1.39 19.89 -15.66
N SER A 35 0.52 19.15 -14.96
CA SER A 35 0.79 18.77 -13.55
C SER A 35 1.95 17.77 -13.46
N PHE A 36 2.04 16.80 -14.38
CA PHE A 36 3.15 15.86 -14.47
C PHE A 36 4.45 16.56 -14.92
N ALA A 37 4.36 17.48 -15.89
CA ALA A 37 5.50 18.30 -16.31
C ALA A 37 6.10 19.08 -15.14
N ARG A 38 5.25 19.80 -14.37
CA ARG A 38 5.74 20.57 -13.19
C ARG A 38 6.45 19.68 -12.18
N HIS A 39 5.98 18.43 -11.96
CA HIS A 39 6.66 17.48 -11.09
C HIS A 39 8.06 17.11 -11.62
N LEU A 40 8.15 16.78 -12.90
CA LEU A 40 9.41 16.37 -13.54
C LEU A 40 10.40 17.54 -13.75
N TYR A 41 9.91 18.79 -13.77
CA TYR A 41 10.75 20.00 -13.78
C TYR A 41 11.04 20.57 -12.38
N ASN A 42 10.61 19.87 -11.31
CA ASN A 42 10.77 20.30 -9.90
C ASN A 42 10.09 21.62 -9.55
N GLU A 43 9.03 21.98 -10.29
CA GLU A 43 8.27 23.21 -10.06
C GLU A 43 7.15 22.99 -9.01
N GLU A 44 6.48 21.83 -9.06
CA GLU A 44 5.45 21.42 -8.11
C GLU A 44 5.44 19.90 -7.95
N LEU A 45 5.84 19.42 -6.78
CA LEU A 45 5.88 17.99 -6.51
C LEU A 45 4.48 17.47 -6.14
N ILE A 46 4.03 16.43 -6.82
CA ILE A 46 2.69 15.90 -6.68
C ILE A 46 2.65 14.42 -6.29
N GLY A 47 1.50 14.01 -5.79
CA GLY A 47 1.13 12.61 -5.63
C GLY A 47 -0.20 12.33 -6.31
N ILE A 48 -0.38 11.12 -6.81
CA ILE A 48 -1.57 10.71 -7.56
C ILE A 48 -2.43 9.76 -6.73
N TYR A 49 -3.74 9.98 -6.75
CA TYR A 49 -4.73 9.05 -6.24
C TYR A 49 -4.93 7.93 -7.26
N PRO A 50 -4.58 6.66 -6.95
CA PRO A 50 -4.68 5.57 -7.92
C PRO A 50 -6.13 5.25 -8.30
N LEU A 51 -7.05 5.31 -7.34
CA LEU A 51 -8.41 4.81 -7.47
C LEU A 51 -9.32 5.82 -8.16
N ARG A 52 -9.84 5.45 -9.32
CA ARG A 52 -10.85 6.21 -10.07
C ARG A 52 -12.26 5.94 -9.56
N ASP A 53 -13.22 6.80 -9.96
CA ASP A 53 -14.64 6.69 -9.58
C ASP A 53 -15.32 5.41 -10.12
N ASP A 54 -14.77 4.81 -11.17
CA ASP A 54 -15.20 3.52 -11.73
C ASP A 54 -14.57 2.29 -11.04
N ASN A 55 -13.90 2.49 -9.92
CA ASN A 55 -13.20 1.46 -9.14
C ASN A 55 -12.06 0.78 -9.90
N THR A 56 -11.41 1.48 -10.83
CA THR A 56 -10.26 0.98 -11.58
C THR A 56 -8.97 1.72 -11.23
N VAL A 57 -7.84 1.07 -11.52
CA VAL A 57 -6.49 1.59 -11.31
C VAL A 57 -5.58 1.22 -12.49
N LYS A 58 -4.52 2.01 -12.72
CA LYS A 58 -3.44 1.73 -13.68
C LYS A 58 -2.19 1.18 -13.02
N TRP A 59 -2.10 1.29 -11.71
CA TRP A 59 -0.98 0.81 -10.94
C TRP A 59 -1.38 0.46 -9.51
N GLY A 60 -0.55 -0.33 -8.87
CA GLY A 60 -0.57 -0.58 -7.44
C GLY A 60 0.79 -0.30 -6.83
N CYS A 61 0.79 0.05 -5.55
CA CYS A 61 2.01 0.35 -4.81
C CYS A 61 1.90 -0.16 -3.38
N SER A 62 2.90 -0.92 -2.95
CA SER A 62 3.10 -1.24 -1.54
C SER A 62 4.15 -0.32 -0.95
N ASP A 63 3.80 0.36 0.15
CA ASP A 63 4.70 1.23 0.91
C ASP A 63 5.30 0.45 2.08
N ILE A 64 6.63 0.37 2.12
CA ILE A 64 7.43 -0.31 3.14
C ILE A 64 8.25 0.76 3.87
N ASP A 65 7.68 1.30 4.96
CA ASP A 65 8.27 2.35 5.82
C ASP A 65 9.44 1.82 6.68
N ILE A 66 10.18 0.85 6.20
CA ILE A 66 11.35 0.25 6.84
C ILE A 66 12.50 0.34 5.86
N ASN A 67 13.62 0.90 6.30
CA ASN A 67 14.82 1.01 5.46
C ASN A 67 15.59 -0.32 5.41
N ASP A 68 14.91 -1.35 4.92
CA ASP A 68 15.42 -2.70 4.72
C ASP A 68 15.06 -3.12 3.28
N ILE A 69 16.04 -3.13 2.40
CA ILE A 69 15.87 -3.46 0.98
C ILE A 69 15.43 -4.93 0.80
N ASP A 70 15.86 -5.83 1.67
CA ASP A 70 15.53 -7.25 1.54
C ASP A 70 14.02 -7.48 1.66
N LEU A 71 13.29 -6.68 2.43
CA LEU A 71 11.83 -6.75 2.50
C LEU A 71 11.19 -6.38 1.16
N ALA A 72 11.68 -5.33 0.50
CA ALA A 72 11.18 -4.92 -0.81
C ALA A 72 11.55 -5.94 -1.89
N ARG A 73 12.78 -6.50 -1.85
CA ARG A 73 13.23 -7.57 -2.76
C ARG A 73 12.41 -8.84 -2.59
N ASN A 74 12.12 -9.25 -1.37
CA ASN A 74 11.29 -10.42 -1.11
C ASN A 74 9.87 -10.22 -1.66
N LEU A 75 9.29 -9.03 -1.52
CA LEU A 75 7.98 -8.73 -2.10
C LEU A 75 8.04 -8.70 -3.63
N GLN A 76 9.06 -8.07 -4.22
CA GLN A 76 9.29 -8.08 -5.66
C GLN A 76 9.39 -9.51 -6.19
N LEU A 77 10.19 -10.37 -5.55
CA LEU A 77 10.37 -11.77 -5.93
C LEU A 77 9.06 -12.56 -5.81
N ALA A 78 8.28 -12.35 -4.74
CA ALA A 78 6.98 -13.00 -4.57
C ALA A 78 5.99 -12.65 -5.70
N LEU A 79 6.03 -11.42 -6.22
CA LEU A 79 5.27 -10.99 -7.39
C LEU A 79 5.83 -11.62 -8.67
N GLN A 80 7.14 -11.58 -8.89
CA GLN A 80 7.80 -12.08 -10.09
C GLN A 80 7.63 -13.60 -10.28
N ILE A 81 7.66 -14.40 -9.21
CA ILE A 81 7.36 -15.85 -9.25
C ILE A 81 5.94 -16.11 -9.79
N GLN A 82 5.03 -15.14 -9.66
CA GLN A 82 3.67 -15.21 -10.21
C GLN A 82 3.56 -14.54 -11.60
N ASN A 83 4.68 -14.26 -12.27
CA ASN A 83 4.78 -13.55 -13.55
C ASN A 83 4.16 -12.12 -13.47
N VAL A 84 4.31 -11.45 -12.35
CA VAL A 84 3.93 -10.06 -12.12
C VAL A 84 5.19 -9.23 -11.97
N PRO A 85 5.64 -8.52 -13.03
CA PRO A 85 6.77 -7.60 -12.96
C PRO A 85 6.50 -6.50 -11.93
N ALA A 86 7.53 -6.19 -11.14
CA ALA A 86 7.44 -5.16 -10.10
C ALA A 86 8.74 -4.37 -10.02
N PHE A 87 8.62 -3.09 -9.69
CA PHE A 87 9.73 -2.14 -9.60
C PHE A 87 9.88 -1.64 -8.16
N ILE A 88 11.11 -1.50 -7.69
CA ILE A 88 11.39 -0.99 -6.36
C ILE A 88 11.84 0.47 -6.49
N GLU A 89 11.12 1.37 -5.82
CA GLU A 89 11.51 2.76 -5.63
C GLU A 89 12.19 2.93 -4.27
N LYS A 90 13.36 3.57 -4.24
CA LYS A 90 13.95 4.08 -3.02
C LYS A 90 13.26 5.37 -2.61
N THR A 91 12.69 5.38 -1.40
CA THR A 91 12.08 6.59 -0.81
C THR A 91 12.97 7.14 0.32
N VAL A 92 12.59 8.29 0.88
CA VAL A 92 13.32 8.89 2.00
C VAL A 92 13.36 7.98 3.24
N LYS A 93 12.27 7.24 3.51
CA LYS A 93 12.15 6.43 4.73
C LYS A 93 12.36 4.94 4.52
N GLY A 94 12.08 4.45 3.33
CA GLY A 94 12.08 3.03 3.03
C GLY A 94 11.97 2.80 1.54
N PHE A 95 11.01 1.97 1.13
CA PHE A 95 10.85 1.56 -0.26
C PHE A 95 9.39 1.49 -0.66
N HIS A 96 9.11 1.76 -1.94
CA HIS A 96 7.86 1.41 -2.58
C HIS A 96 8.08 0.24 -3.54
N VAL A 97 7.13 -0.67 -3.62
CA VAL A 97 7.10 -1.71 -4.66
C VAL A 97 5.91 -1.45 -5.57
N TRP A 98 6.19 -1.19 -6.85
CA TRP A 98 5.21 -0.78 -7.86
C TRP A 98 4.90 -1.90 -8.83
N VAL A 99 3.63 -2.00 -9.24
CA VAL A 99 3.15 -2.83 -10.35
C VAL A 99 2.34 -1.93 -11.28
N PHE A 100 2.69 -1.91 -12.57
CA PHE A 100 2.00 -1.12 -13.60
C PHE A 100 1.12 -1.99 -14.47
N ALA A 101 -0.03 -1.47 -14.89
CA ALA A 101 -0.99 -2.18 -15.71
C ALA A 101 -1.07 -1.62 -17.14
N SER A 102 -1.22 -2.51 -18.13
CA SER A 102 -1.42 -2.14 -19.52
C SER A 102 -2.84 -1.59 -19.80
N GLU A 103 -3.79 -1.90 -18.93
CA GLU A 103 -5.19 -1.52 -19.00
C GLU A 103 -5.70 -1.01 -17.65
N TRP A 104 -6.89 -0.44 -17.59
CA TRP A 104 -7.55 -0.13 -16.33
C TRP A 104 -8.01 -1.43 -15.66
N ILE A 105 -7.45 -1.77 -14.52
CA ILE A 105 -7.70 -3.00 -13.77
C ILE A 105 -8.65 -2.69 -12.60
N PRO A 106 -9.63 -3.56 -12.28
CA PRO A 106 -10.40 -3.42 -11.06
C PRO A 106 -9.50 -3.32 -9.81
N ALA A 107 -9.71 -2.29 -9.00
CA ALA A 107 -8.90 -2.02 -7.81
C ALA A 107 -8.81 -3.21 -6.86
N ALA A 108 -9.90 -3.95 -6.73
CA ALA A 108 -9.96 -5.19 -5.95
C ALA A 108 -8.93 -6.23 -6.42
N ILE A 109 -8.74 -6.39 -7.73
CA ILE A 109 -7.75 -7.34 -8.28
C ILE A 109 -6.33 -6.88 -7.97
N MET A 110 -6.01 -5.60 -8.23
CA MET A 110 -4.69 -5.06 -7.94
C MET A 110 -4.35 -5.18 -6.44
N ARG A 111 -5.26 -4.73 -5.59
CA ARG A 111 -5.07 -4.77 -4.13
C ARG A 111 -4.89 -6.20 -3.61
N ARG A 112 -5.76 -7.13 -4.02
CA ARG A 112 -5.71 -8.53 -3.56
C ARG A 112 -4.47 -9.26 -4.07
N ALA A 113 -3.95 -8.92 -5.25
CA ALA A 113 -2.69 -9.46 -5.74
C ALA A 113 -1.52 -9.08 -4.81
N PHE A 114 -1.43 -7.81 -4.39
CA PHE A 114 -0.45 -7.39 -3.40
C PHE A 114 -0.64 -8.08 -2.04
N LEU A 115 -1.88 -8.17 -1.55
CA LEU A 115 -2.19 -8.86 -0.29
C LEU A 115 -1.72 -10.32 -0.33
N SER A 116 -1.98 -11.04 -1.43
CA SER A 116 -1.48 -12.42 -1.63
C SER A 116 0.04 -12.50 -1.62
N ALA A 117 0.72 -11.55 -2.27
CA ALA A 117 2.18 -11.53 -2.28
C ALA A 117 2.77 -11.26 -0.89
N HIS A 118 2.16 -10.34 -0.13
CA HIS A 118 2.53 -10.06 1.27
C HIS A 118 2.33 -11.30 2.17
N GLU A 119 1.19 -11.98 2.02
CA GLU A 119 0.89 -13.21 2.76
C GLU A 119 1.90 -14.32 2.48
N ALA A 120 2.33 -14.46 1.22
CA ALA A 120 3.30 -15.48 0.81
C ALA A 120 4.67 -15.34 1.50
N ILE A 121 5.05 -14.13 1.91
CA ILE A 121 6.33 -13.84 2.57
C ILE A 121 6.17 -13.43 4.04
N ASN A 122 4.97 -13.56 4.61
CA ASN A 122 4.62 -13.13 5.97
C ASN A 122 4.98 -11.66 6.27
N LEU A 123 4.93 -10.79 5.26
CA LEU A 123 5.15 -9.35 5.41
C LEU A 123 3.83 -8.66 5.76
N ALA A 124 3.82 -7.89 6.85
CA ALA A 124 2.63 -7.12 7.22
C ALA A 124 2.26 -6.09 6.14
N ALA A 125 1.05 -6.20 5.60
CA ALA A 125 0.52 -5.30 4.58
C ALA A 125 0.00 -4.00 5.22
N LYS A 126 0.88 -3.10 5.65
CA LYS A 126 0.50 -1.85 6.34
C LYS A 126 -0.13 -0.87 5.38
N GLU A 127 0.53 -0.57 4.27
CA GLU A 127 0.05 0.37 3.27
C GLU A 127 0.18 -0.21 1.86
N ILE A 128 -0.98 -0.64 1.31
CA ILE A 128 -1.12 -1.05 -0.09
C ILE A 128 -2.07 -0.08 -0.77
N ASN A 129 -1.62 0.52 -1.86
CA ASN A 129 -2.41 1.40 -2.70
C ASN A 129 -2.77 0.67 -4.02
N PRO A 130 -4.06 0.65 -4.44
CA PRO A 130 -5.19 1.34 -3.81
C PRO A 130 -5.47 0.81 -2.40
N LYS A 131 -5.75 1.74 -1.45
CA LYS A 131 -6.03 1.37 -0.06
C LYS A 131 -7.42 0.77 0.11
N GLN A 132 -8.31 1.03 -0.81
CA GLN A 132 -9.71 0.56 -0.85
C GLN A 132 -10.04 -0.02 -2.23
N GLU A 133 -11.03 -0.90 -2.27
CA GLU A 133 -11.48 -1.56 -3.50
C GLU A 133 -12.58 -0.76 -4.22
N GLU A 134 -13.27 0.12 -3.50
CA GLU A 134 -14.37 0.95 -4.00
C GLU A 134 -14.12 2.43 -3.70
N ALA A 135 -14.45 3.30 -4.65
CA ALA A 135 -14.26 4.74 -4.58
C ALA A 135 -15.39 5.40 -3.77
N THR A 136 -15.27 5.42 -2.46
CA THR A 136 -16.21 6.12 -1.55
C THR A 136 -15.79 7.56 -1.24
N ASN A 137 -14.50 7.86 -1.41
CA ASN A 137 -13.88 9.17 -1.22
C ASN A 137 -12.59 9.26 -2.06
N LEU A 138 -11.78 10.31 -1.90
CA LEU A 138 -10.50 10.45 -2.62
C LEU A 138 -9.51 9.32 -2.32
N GLY A 139 -9.58 8.71 -1.16
CA GLY A 139 -8.61 7.73 -0.72
C GLY A 139 -7.24 8.34 -0.39
N ASN A 140 -6.19 7.54 -0.56
CA ASN A 140 -4.81 7.97 -0.35
C ASN A 140 -4.13 8.18 -1.71
N TYR A 141 -3.34 9.26 -1.81
CA TYR A 141 -2.42 9.46 -2.92
C TYR A 141 -1.05 8.88 -2.59
N VAL A 142 -0.30 8.55 -3.62
CA VAL A 142 1.11 8.18 -3.50
C VAL A 142 1.94 9.24 -4.20
N ARG A 143 2.96 9.75 -3.51
CA ARG A 143 3.91 10.71 -4.09
C ARG A 143 4.64 10.06 -5.24
N LEU A 144 4.75 10.78 -6.37
CA LEU A 144 5.41 10.26 -7.55
C LEU A 144 6.92 10.16 -7.37
N PRO A 145 7.56 9.16 -8.00
CA PRO A 145 9.02 9.08 -8.10
C PRO A 145 9.56 10.10 -9.11
N TYR A 146 10.89 10.20 -9.17
CA TYR A 146 11.63 11.03 -10.12
C TYR A 146 11.32 12.53 -10.07
N PRO A 147 11.21 13.17 -8.89
CA PRO A 147 11.03 14.61 -8.80
C PRO A 147 12.19 15.34 -9.49
N GLY A 148 11.89 16.22 -10.45
CA GLY A 148 12.89 17.02 -11.14
C GLY A 148 13.73 16.29 -12.20
N ALA A 149 13.36 15.06 -12.61
CA ALA A 149 14.16 14.24 -13.52
C ALA A 149 14.43 14.86 -14.92
N MET A 150 13.69 15.89 -15.31
CA MET A 150 13.93 16.64 -16.57
C MET A 150 14.98 17.73 -16.43
N VAL A 151 15.43 18.05 -15.22
CA VAL A 151 16.43 19.12 -14.97
C VAL A 151 17.71 18.59 -14.33
N GLN A 152 17.62 17.51 -13.54
CA GLN A 152 18.75 16.87 -12.89
C GLN A 152 18.40 15.45 -12.48
N GLU A 153 19.40 14.61 -12.23
CA GLU A 153 19.18 13.30 -11.62
C GLU A 153 18.59 13.47 -10.21
N PRO A 154 17.50 12.76 -9.88
CA PRO A 154 16.86 12.89 -8.59
C PRO A 154 17.74 12.29 -7.47
N GLU A 155 17.95 13.06 -6.40
CA GLU A 155 18.68 12.61 -5.21
C GLU A 155 17.88 11.60 -4.36
N THR A 156 16.55 11.63 -4.49
CA THR A 156 15.61 10.78 -3.74
C THR A 156 14.48 10.33 -4.67
N ARG A 157 13.82 9.22 -4.31
CA ARG A 157 12.63 8.72 -5.01
C ARG A 157 12.92 8.35 -6.47
N TYR A 158 13.79 7.42 -6.64
CA TYR A 158 14.17 6.79 -7.93
C TYR A 158 14.01 5.27 -7.85
N MET A 159 13.85 4.64 -9.00
CA MET A 159 13.80 3.17 -9.07
C MET A 159 15.19 2.57 -8.94
N LEU A 160 15.23 1.34 -8.41
CA LEU A 160 16.46 0.56 -8.23
C LEU A 160 16.49 -0.60 -9.21
N ASP A 161 17.67 -0.84 -9.80
CA ASP A 161 17.95 -2.04 -10.57
C ASP A 161 18.19 -3.28 -9.65
N ASN A 162 18.57 -4.40 -10.24
CA ASN A 162 18.81 -5.65 -9.49
C ASN A 162 20.08 -5.62 -8.61
N GLU A 163 20.93 -4.61 -8.78
CA GLU A 163 22.16 -4.39 -8.03
C GLU A 163 22.00 -3.25 -7.00
N ASP A 164 20.75 -2.84 -6.76
CA ASP A 164 20.38 -1.72 -5.87
C ASP A 164 20.91 -0.35 -6.31
N MET A 165 21.21 -0.21 -7.61
CA MET A 165 21.66 1.06 -8.17
C MET A 165 20.50 1.85 -8.77
N PRO A 166 20.56 3.19 -8.75
CA PRO A 166 19.54 4.03 -9.37
C PRO A 166 19.38 3.75 -10.86
N ILE A 167 18.13 3.53 -11.30
CA ILE A 167 17.80 3.45 -12.73
C ILE A 167 17.56 4.87 -13.26
N ALA A 168 18.20 5.21 -14.37
CA ALA A 168 17.97 6.47 -15.05
C ALA A 168 16.51 6.59 -15.52
N PHE A 169 15.93 7.79 -15.47
CA PHE A 169 14.51 8.05 -15.73
C PHE A 169 14.01 7.46 -17.06
N GLY A 170 14.73 7.70 -18.17
CA GLY A 170 14.34 7.19 -19.49
C GLY A 170 14.41 5.64 -19.58
N THR A 171 15.39 5.01 -18.92
CA THR A 171 15.50 3.55 -18.84
C THR A 171 14.32 2.96 -18.07
N PHE A 172 13.98 3.54 -16.92
CA PHE A 172 12.81 3.13 -16.16
C PHE A 172 11.52 3.22 -16.99
N LEU A 173 11.30 4.33 -17.72
CA LEU A 173 10.09 4.47 -18.54
C LEU A 173 9.96 3.35 -19.56
N ALA A 174 11.03 3.06 -20.30
CA ALA A 174 11.04 2.01 -21.30
C ALA A 174 10.75 0.63 -20.67
N GLU A 175 11.46 0.29 -19.60
CA GLU A 175 11.27 -0.99 -18.90
C GLU A 175 9.85 -1.11 -18.30
N ALA A 176 9.33 -0.06 -17.67
CA ALA A 176 8.02 -0.09 -17.04
C ALA A 176 6.89 -0.20 -18.06
N LEU A 177 6.99 0.47 -19.21
CA LEU A 177 6.01 0.37 -20.29
C LEU A 177 5.98 -1.02 -20.94
N ASP A 178 7.14 -1.66 -21.08
CA ASP A 178 7.25 -3.01 -21.63
C ASP A 178 6.78 -4.10 -20.66
N ASN A 179 6.88 -3.85 -19.36
CA ASN A 179 6.60 -4.83 -18.30
C ASN A 179 5.27 -4.58 -17.57
N ARG A 180 4.27 -4.02 -18.26
CA ARG A 180 2.93 -3.84 -17.70
C ARG A 180 2.13 -5.14 -17.69
N VAL A 181 1.31 -5.30 -16.65
CA VAL A 181 0.45 -6.47 -16.48
C VAL A 181 -0.99 -6.21 -16.93
N SER A 182 -1.66 -7.26 -17.37
CA SER A 182 -3.11 -7.27 -17.65
C SER A 182 -3.91 -7.80 -16.46
N THR A 183 -5.21 -7.54 -16.45
CA THR A 183 -6.15 -8.14 -15.49
C THR A 183 -6.05 -9.67 -15.47
N LYS A 184 -5.86 -10.29 -16.65
CA LYS A 184 -5.73 -11.74 -16.80
C LYS A 184 -4.51 -12.29 -16.07
N GLN A 185 -3.38 -11.56 -16.09
CA GLN A 185 -2.16 -11.97 -15.40
C GLN A 185 -2.26 -11.81 -13.88
N LEU A 186 -2.91 -10.74 -13.39
CA LEU A 186 -3.06 -10.49 -11.96
C LEU A 186 -4.13 -11.34 -11.28
N ARG A 187 -5.18 -11.72 -11.98
CA ARG A 187 -6.33 -12.43 -11.41
C ARG A 187 -5.96 -13.70 -10.65
N PRO A 188 -5.12 -14.62 -11.15
CA PRO A 188 -4.75 -15.84 -10.43
C PRO A 188 -4.07 -15.56 -9.09
N LEU A 189 -3.26 -14.51 -9.01
CA LEU A 189 -2.63 -14.09 -7.77
C LEU A 189 -3.64 -13.46 -6.81
N ALA A 190 -4.52 -12.59 -7.29
CA ALA A 190 -5.56 -11.96 -6.50
C ALA A 190 -6.56 -12.98 -5.89
N GLU A 191 -6.86 -14.05 -6.60
CA GLU A 191 -7.78 -15.11 -6.14
C GLU A 191 -7.19 -15.99 -5.03
N LYS A 192 -5.87 -15.97 -4.83
CA LYS A 192 -5.21 -16.63 -3.70
C LYS A 192 -5.52 -15.93 -2.38
N HIS A 193 -5.69 -14.60 -2.41
CA HIS A 193 -6.11 -13.86 -1.24
C HIS A 193 -7.59 -14.17 -0.95
N LYS A 194 -7.84 -14.85 0.15
CA LYS A 194 -9.20 -15.03 0.67
C LYS A 194 -9.50 -13.86 1.60
N PRO A 195 -10.40 -12.93 1.22
CA PRO A 195 -10.84 -11.90 2.15
C PRO A 195 -11.30 -12.60 3.43
N ARG A 196 -10.70 -12.25 4.55
CA ARG A 196 -11.24 -12.70 5.85
C ARG A 196 -12.67 -12.21 5.88
N GLY A 197 -13.63 -13.14 5.92
CA GLY A 197 -15.05 -12.79 6.03
C GLY A 197 -15.19 -11.78 7.17
N LYS A 198 -15.97 -10.73 6.97
CA LYS A 198 -16.38 -9.89 8.11
C LYS A 198 -16.97 -10.85 9.09
N ALA A 199 -16.33 -11.03 10.26
CA ALA A 199 -16.93 -11.78 11.34
C ALA A 199 -18.25 -11.07 11.63
N THR A 200 -19.36 -11.69 11.26
CA THR A 200 -20.68 -11.18 11.62
C THR A 200 -20.80 -11.39 13.12
N LEU A 201 -20.84 -10.29 13.85
CA LEU A 201 -21.02 -10.26 15.30
C LEU A 201 -22.37 -10.85 15.75
N GLU A 202 -23.19 -11.34 14.81
CA GLU A 202 -24.57 -11.78 15.03
C GLU A 202 -24.73 -12.98 15.97
N ASN A 203 -23.64 -13.69 16.33
CA ASN A 203 -23.67 -14.87 17.20
C ASN A 203 -22.63 -14.84 18.34
N ILE A 204 -22.17 -13.67 18.75
CA ILE A 204 -21.30 -13.60 19.92
C ILE A 204 -22.17 -13.69 21.17
N ASN A 205 -22.12 -14.84 21.82
CA ASN A 205 -22.78 -15.00 23.13
C ASN A 205 -21.96 -14.27 24.19
N VAL A 206 -22.40 -13.08 24.60
CA VAL A 206 -21.70 -12.16 25.53
C VAL A 206 -22.03 -12.53 27.01
N SER A 207 -22.18 -13.80 27.31
CA SER A 207 -22.45 -14.24 28.72
C SER A 207 -21.17 -14.25 29.58
N THR A 208 -20.01 -14.01 29.00
CA THR A 208 -18.70 -14.06 29.68
C THR A 208 -18.32 -12.66 30.16
N THR A 209 -17.87 -12.57 31.42
CA THR A 209 -17.33 -11.31 32.00
C THR A 209 -15.96 -10.99 31.41
N VAL A 210 -15.53 -9.69 31.45
CA VAL A 210 -14.19 -9.26 31.04
C VAL A 210 -13.11 -10.03 31.80
N GLU A 211 -13.32 -10.28 33.09
CA GLU A 211 -12.37 -10.99 33.96
C GLU A 211 -12.19 -12.46 33.54
N GLU A 212 -13.28 -13.14 33.20
CA GLU A 212 -13.23 -14.49 32.65
C GLU A 212 -12.56 -14.53 31.28
N ALA A 213 -12.86 -13.57 30.41
CA ALA A 213 -12.24 -13.45 29.10
C ALA A 213 -10.71 -13.20 29.21
N LEU A 214 -10.28 -12.32 30.13
CA LEU A 214 -8.87 -12.08 30.39
C LEU A 214 -8.13 -13.32 30.90
N ASN A 215 -8.79 -14.29 31.54
CA ASN A 215 -8.15 -15.52 31.96
C ASN A 215 -7.65 -16.38 30.81
N HIS A 216 -8.20 -16.20 29.62
CA HIS A 216 -7.74 -16.83 28.37
C HIS A 216 -6.61 -16.04 27.67
N CYS A 217 -6.29 -14.85 28.18
CA CYS A 217 -5.26 -13.98 27.58
C CYS A 217 -3.88 -14.19 28.22
N SER A 218 -2.83 -13.89 27.45
CA SER A 218 -1.46 -13.94 27.95
C SER A 218 -1.21 -12.92 29.07
N ARG A 219 -0.18 -13.17 29.89
CA ARG A 219 0.25 -12.21 30.93
C ARG A 219 0.52 -10.82 30.39
N HIS A 220 1.03 -10.73 29.16
CA HIS A 220 1.31 -9.46 28.51
C HIS A 220 0.03 -8.68 28.18
N ILE A 221 -0.99 -9.36 27.64
CA ILE A 221 -2.29 -8.75 27.36
C ILE A 221 -2.92 -8.23 28.66
N LYS A 222 -2.90 -9.04 29.74
CA LYS A 222 -3.39 -8.63 31.05
C LYS A 222 -2.65 -7.41 31.61
N ALA A 223 -1.32 -7.38 31.49
CA ALA A 223 -0.52 -6.26 31.96
C ALA A 223 -0.86 -4.94 31.24
N VAL A 224 -1.08 -4.99 29.93
CA VAL A 224 -1.47 -3.81 29.16
C VAL A 224 -2.91 -3.40 29.47
N TRP A 225 -3.80 -4.35 29.67
CA TRP A 225 -5.18 -4.10 30.04
C TRP A 225 -5.30 -3.36 31.38
N TYR A 226 -4.64 -3.88 32.43
CA TYR A 226 -4.67 -3.29 33.77
C TYR A 226 -3.77 -2.07 33.93
N GLY A 227 -2.65 -2.01 33.21
CA GLY A 227 -1.65 -0.94 33.31
C GLY A 227 -1.94 0.28 32.43
N GLY A 228 -2.90 0.17 31.51
CA GLY A 228 -3.21 1.23 30.56
C GLY A 228 -2.16 1.35 29.43
N PRO A 229 -2.21 2.44 28.66
CA PRO A 229 -1.30 2.66 27.54
C PRO A 229 0.16 2.62 27.98
N LEU A 230 1.00 1.95 27.16
CA LEU A 230 2.43 1.94 27.38
C LEU A 230 2.99 3.38 27.24
N GLN A 231 4.03 3.69 28.01
CA GLN A 231 4.64 5.02 28.03
C GLN A 231 5.05 5.43 26.59
N GLY A 232 4.53 6.57 26.12
CA GLY A 232 4.77 7.08 24.78
C GLY A 232 3.81 6.56 23.69
N GLN A 233 2.80 5.73 24.04
CA GLN A 233 1.75 5.29 23.13
C GLN A 233 0.41 5.95 23.49
N ASP A 234 -0.36 6.32 22.47
CA ASP A 234 -1.74 6.75 22.63
C ASP A 234 -2.69 5.55 22.84
N ARG A 235 -3.95 5.84 23.21
CA ARG A 235 -4.97 4.83 23.44
C ARG A 235 -5.27 3.99 22.19
N SER A 236 -5.27 4.60 21.00
CA SER A 236 -5.54 3.92 19.72
C SER A 236 -4.44 2.93 19.36
N ASN A 237 -3.17 3.31 19.54
CA ASN A 237 -2.03 2.43 19.30
C ASN A 237 -2.02 1.24 20.26
N THR A 238 -2.36 1.49 21.53
CA THR A 238 -2.46 0.42 22.54
C THR A 238 -3.58 -0.56 22.21
N LEU A 239 -4.75 -0.07 21.81
CA LEU A 239 -5.88 -0.91 21.41
C LEU A 239 -5.52 -1.74 20.16
N CYS A 240 -4.91 -1.14 19.16
CA CYS A 240 -4.46 -1.83 17.95
C CYS A 240 -3.46 -2.96 18.29
N MET A 241 -2.53 -2.70 19.19
CA MET A 241 -1.57 -3.69 19.66
C MET A 241 -2.27 -4.84 20.41
N LEU A 242 -3.26 -4.56 21.26
CA LEU A 242 -4.03 -5.58 21.97
C LEU A 242 -4.76 -6.50 20.99
N VAL A 243 -5.44 -5.94 19.99
CA VAL A 243 -6.13 -6.70 18.94
C VAL A 243 -5.17 -7.66 18.22
N HIS A 244 -3.99 -7.15 17.79
CA HIS A 244 -2.99 -7.98 17.13
C HIS A 244 -2.47 -9.09 18.04
N ARG A 245 -2.19 -8.78 19.30
CA ARG A 245 -1.72 -9.78 20.27
C ARG A 245 -2.76 -10.85 20.58
N MET A 246 -4.02 -10.47 20.73
CA MET A 246 -5.09 -11.44 20.92
C MET A 246 -5.23 -12.38 19.72
N TYR A 247 -5.06 -11.84 18.52
CA TYR A 247 -5.03 -12.62 17.30
C TYR A 247 -3.84 -13.60 17.26
N ASP A 248 -2.61 -13.12 17.53
CA ASP A 248 -1.39 -13.93 17.53
C ASP A 248 -1.46 -15.09 18.54
N TYR A 249 -2.13 -14.88 19.65
CA TYR A 249 -2.32 -15.90 20.71
C TYR A 249 -3.61 -16.74 20.51
N ASN A 250 -4.26 -16.62 19.34
CA ASN A 250 -5.51 -17.36 19.03
C ASN A 250 -6.59 -17.20 20.10
N VAL A 251 -6.73 -16.03 20.69
CA VAL A 251 -7.83 -15.76 21.63
C VAL A 251 -9.14 -15.86 20.88
N PRO A 252 -10.12 -16.65 21.36
CA PRO A 252 -11.42 -16.77 20.70
C PRO A 252 -12.09 -15.42 20.49
N ILE A 253 -12.67 -15.19 19.32
CA ILE A 253 -13.19 -13.88 18.90
C ILE A 253 -14.24 -13.31 19.85
N ASN A 254 -15.09 -14.17 20.43
CA ASN A 254 -16.08 -13.78 21.42
C ASN A 254 -15.43 -13.24 22.71
N LEU A 255 -14.32 -13.85 23.15
CA LEU A 255 -13.57 -13.39 24.32
C LEU A 255 -12.78 -12.13 24.03
N ALA A 256 -12.14 -12.04 22.85
CA ALA A 256 -11.47 -10.83 22.41
C ALA A 256 -12.45 -9.64 22.33
N TYR A 257 -13.67 -9.87 21.83
CA TYR A 257 -14.71 -8.83 21.76
C TYR A 257 -15.09 -8.31 23.16
N VAL A 258 -15.31 -9.20 24.13
CA VAL A 258 -15.66 -8.79 25.51
C VAL A 258 -14.58 -7.88 26.11
N VAL A 259 -13.29 -8.23 25.91
CA VAL A 259 -12.17 -7.44 26.42
C VAL A 259 -12.02 -6.09 25.70
N LEU A 260 -12.31 -6.01 24.41
CA LEU A 260 -12.10 -4.80 23.61
C LEU A 260 -13.29 -3.85 23.60
N ALA A 261 -14.48 -4.30 24.04
CA ALA A 261 -15.71 -3.51 24.08
C ALA A 261 -15.91 -2.75 25.40
N ASP A 262 -15.17 -3.10 26.46
CA ASP A 262 -15.15 -2.44 27.77
C ASP A 262 -14.13 -1.27 27.79
#